data_f1391478cb0ea725175145b271b7d0ec
#
_entry.id   f1391478cb0ea725175145b271b7d0ec
#
_cell.length_a   1.000
_cell.length_b   1.000
_cell.length_c   1.000
_cell.angle_alpha   90.00
_cell.angle_beta   90.00
_cell.angle_gamma   90.00
#
_symmetry.space_group_name_H-M   'P 1'
#
loop_
_entity.id
_entity.type
_entity.pdbx_description
1 polymer ?
#
loop_
_entity_poly.entity_id
_entity_poly.type
_entity_poly.pdbx_seq_one_letter_code
_entity_poly.pdbx_strand_id
1 'polypeptide(L)'
;AYLALYRFYGLNHRYEADGRPVHLEGAPKGGVWLAGSLVLMLVCGLIMHAVVNQSLLPAEWMNWYAPNGEIEPYGRSLHSVTPARLLFFLLLSLPVTAGWLFGMRRYLLSSGETDYGYVDFIEGLAHGMARVGSVLVLLAGAAWMATLPETMSWFAGSVWMWIGLVPLAYFGAMSFIQKKRVLCIFCNYMAFGMTLVMTIVLAALREVLRFVTFLEGSGYDALAYKITMDWPSTVIFFTTFLVVGGLNLTYLLSLAWKS
;
A
#
# COMPACT_ATOMS: atom_id res chain seq x y z
N ALA A 1 4.82 10.52 -11.47
CA ALA A 1 3.79 9.48 -11.62
C ALA A 1 2.41 10.11 -11.82
N TYR A 2 1.95 10.95 -10.91
CA TYR A 2 0.59 11.51 -10.89
C TYR A 2 0.23 12.30 -12.16
N LEU A 3 1.12 13.20 -12.62
CA LEU A 3 0.92 13.96 -13.87
C LEU A 3 0.81 13.04 -15.10
N ALA A 4 1.58 11.96 -15.13
CA ALA A 4 1.51 11.00 -16.23
C ALA A 4 0.17 10.25 -16.22
N LEU A 5 -0.34 9.88 -15.03
CA LEU A 5 -1.65 9.27 -14.87
C LEU A 5 -2.77 10.21 -15.33
N TYR A 6 -2.72 11.49 -14.96
CA TYR A 6 -3.64 12.52 -15.43
C TYR A 6 -3.60 12.69 -16.95
N ARG A 7 -2.40 12.66 -17.54
CA ARG A 7 -2.27 12.74 -18.98
C ARG A 7 -2.89 11.55 -19.68
N PHE A 8 -2.68 10.34 -19.15
CA PHE A 8 -3.33 9.13 -19.67
C PHE A 8 -4.86 9.26 -19.59
N TYR A 9 -5.39 9.66 -18.42
CA TYR A 9 -6.82 9.87 -18.22
C TYR A 9 -7.38 10.89 -19.23
N GLY A 10 -6.79 12.07 -19.37
CA GLY A 10 -7.23 13.12 -20.27
C GLY A 10 -7.17 12.76 -21.77
N LEU A 11 -6.34 11.78 -22.15
CA LEU A 11 -6.30 11.26 -23.53
C LEU A 11 -7.46 10.30 -23.85
N ASN A 12 -8.11 9.73 -22.82
CA ASN A 12 -9.13 8.70 -22.97
C ASN A 12 -10.52 9.18 -22.53
N HIS A 13 -10.63 10.38 -21.98
CA HIS A 13 -11.90 10.96 -21.55
C HIS A 13 -12.13 12.34 -22.17
N ARG A 14 -13.38 12.63 -22.46
CA ARG A 14 -13.85 13.96 -22.86
C ARG A 14 -14.86 14.41 -21.81
N TYR A 15 -14.83 15.70 -21.47
CA TYR A 15 -15.85 16.28 -20.61
C TYR A 15 -17.00 16.84 -21.46
N GLU A 16 -18.22 16.51 -21.11
CA GLU A 16 -19.42 17.12 -21.68
C GLU A 16 -19.64 18.53 -21.09
N ALA A 17 -20.58 19.27 -21.66
CA ALA A 17 -20.89 20.63 -21.21
C ALA A 17 -21.38 20.71 -19.76
N ASP A 18 -21.91 19.63 -19.22
CA ASP A 18 -22.34 19.46 -17.84
C ASP A 18 -21.19 19.05 -16.87
N GLY A 19 -19.97 18.89 -17.41
CA GLY A 19 -18.78 18.53 -16.64
C GLY A 19 -18.60 17.02 -16.41
N ARG A 20 -19.48 16.17 -16.96
CA ARG A 20 -19.35 14.71 -16.83
C ARG A 20 -18.23 14.17 -17.73
N PRO A 21 -17.36 13.30 -17.21
CA PRO A 21 -16.37 12.63 -18.04
C PRO A 21 -17.04 11.51 -18.85
N VAL A 22 -16.87 11.54 -20.15
CA VAL A 22 -17.29 10.46 -21.05
C VAL A 22 -16.06 9.76 -21.59
N HIS A 23 -16.04 8.45 -21.52
CA HIS A 23 -14.96 7.64 -22.07
C HIS A 23 -15.02 7.69 -23.60
N LEU A 24 -13.87 7.96 -24.23
CA LEU A 24 -13.78 7.96 -25.69
C LEU A 24 -13.79 6.51 -26.18
N GLU A 25 -14.67 6.21 -27.13
CA GLU A 25 -14.72 4.88 -27.77
C GLU A 25 -13.40 4.58 -28.50
N GLY A 26 -12.96 3.34 -28.42
CA GLY A 26 -11.78 2.82 -29.13
C GLY A 26 -10.68 2.31 -28.18
N ALA A 27 -9.56 1.91 -28.79
CA ALA A 27 -8.42 1.43 -28.02
C ALA A 27 -7.84 2.55 -27.14
N PRO A 28 -7.47 2.29 -25.86
CA PRO A 28 -6.94 3.30 -24.97
C PRO A 28 -5.64 3.90 -25.51
N LYS A 29 -5.58 5.23 -25.53
CA LYS A 29 -4.44 6.00 -26.04
C LYS A 29 -3.47 6.35 -24.92
N GLY A 30 -2.20 6.48 -25.25
CA GLY A 30 -1.21 7.00 -24.31
C GLY A 30 -0.78 5.98 -23.23
N GLY A 31 -0.81 4.70 -23.50
CA GLY A 31 -0.34 3.64 -22.59
C GLY A 31 1.08 3.86 -22.06
N VAL A 32 1.93 4.58 -22.80
CA VAL A 32 3.26 4.99 -22.36
C VAL A 32 3.22 5.87 -21.10
N TRP A 33 2.22 6.72 -20.94
CA TRP A 33 2.05 7.55 -19.75
C TRP A 33 1.64 6.72 -18.53
N LEU A 34 0.77 5.72 -18.76
CA LEU A 34 0.39 4.76 -17.72
C LEU A 34 1.58 3.91 -17.28
N ALA A 35 2.34 3.35 -18.24
CA ALA A 35 3.55 2.59 -17.97
C ALA A 35 4.61 3.44 -17.24
N GLY A 36 4.84 4.68 -17.71
CA GLY A 36 5.76 5.62 -17.06
C GLY A 36 5.34 5.96 -15.63
N SER A 37 4.05 6.16 -15.38
CA SER A 37 3.52 6.34 -14.03
C SER A 37 3.81 5.13 -13.13
N LEU A 38 3.54 3.93 -13.62
CA LEU A 38 3.79 2.69 -12.88
C LEU A 38 5.28 2.52 -12.55
N VAL A 39 6.17 2.72 -13.53
CA VAL A 39 7.63 2.64 -13.31
C VAL A 39 8.07 3.65 -12.25
N LEU A 40 7.61 4.90 -12.31
CA LEU A 40 7.95 5.91 -11.30
C LEU A 40 7.43 5.52 -9.91
N MET A 41 6.25 4.95 -9.80
CA MET A 41 5.72 4.45 -8.52
C MET A 41 6.55 3.28 -7.98
N LEU A 42 6.99 2.36 -8.84
CA LEU A 42 7.86 1.25 -8.45
C LEU A 42 9.22 1.73 -7.97
N VAL A 43 9.81 2.73 -8.66
CA VAL A 43 11.07 3.35 -8.23
C VAL A 43 10.92 4.03 -6.87
N CYS A 44 9.84 4.80 -6.66
CA CYS A 44 9.54 5.38 -5.35
C CYS A 44 9.39 4.28 -4.28
N GLY A 45 8.67 3.21 -4.58
CA GLY A 45 8.51 2.07 -3.69
C GLY A 45 9.83 1.41 -3.32
N LEU A 46 10.74 1.24 -4.30
CA LEU A 46 12.09 0.70 -4.07
C LEU A 46 12.93 1.61 -3.17
N ILE A 47 12.92 2.92 -3.42
CA ILE A 47 13.64 3.91 -2.58
C ILE A 47 13.11 3.88 -1.15
N MET A 48 11.79 3.95 -0.98
CA MET A 48 11.16 3.89 0.34
C MET A 48 11.46 2.58 1.07
N HIS A 49 11.47 1.45 0.35
CA HIS A 49 11.85 0.16 0.90
C HIS A 49 13.30 0.16 1.41
N ALA A 50 14.24 0.66 0.60
CA ALA A 50 15.65 0.75 0.98
C ALA A 50 15.84 1.65 2.22
N VAL A 51 15.22 2.84 2.25
CA VAL A 51 15.28 3.77 3.40
C VAL A 51 14.74 3.13 4.69
N VAL A 52 13.58 2.45 4.60
CA VAL A 52 13.01 1.76 5.76
C VAL A 52 13.92 0.62 6.23
N ASN A 53 14.51 -0.15 5.33
CA ASN A 53 15.45 -1.22 5.72
C ASN A 53 16.74 -0.67 6.32
N GLN A 54 17.30 0.40 5.75
CA GLN A 54 18.48 1.07 6.30
C GLN A 54 18.25 1.52 7.75
N SER A 55 17.06 2.04 8.04
CA SER A 55 16.72 2.44 9.40
C SER A 55 16.75 1.29 10.42
N LEU A 56 16.64 0.04 10.00
CA LEU A 56 16.67 -1.14 10.86
C LEU A 56 18.09 -1.65 11.17
N LEU A 57 19.12 -1.10 10.53
CA LEU A 57 20.49 -1.58 10.61
C LEU A 57 21.46 -0.43 11.01
N PRO A 58 21.27 0.18 12.21
CA PRO A 58 22.09 1.33 12.63
C PRO A 58 23.58 0.99 12.74
N ALA A 59 23.94 -0.25 13.03
CA ALA A 59 25.33 -0.70 13.08
C ALA A 59 26.06 -0.56 11.73
N GLU A 60 25.31 -0.64 10.62
CA GLU A 60 25.85 -0.55 9.27
C GLU A 60 25.92 0.90 8.74
N TRP A 61 25.35 1.87 9.43
CA TRP A 61 25.26 3.24 8.92
C TRP A 61 26.64 3.86 8.66
N MET A 62 27.59 3.62 9.54
CA MET A 62 28.96 4.16 9.36
C MET A 62 29.66 3.52 8.15
N ASN A 63 29.38 2.24 7.88
CA ASN A 63 29.93 1.55 6.72
C ASN A 63 29.35 2.08 5.41
N TRP A 64 28.11 2.57 5.45
CA TRP A 64 27.41 3.08 4.26
C TRP A 64 27.63 4.56 4.01
N TYR A 65 27.62 5.38 5.07
CA TYR A 65 27.64 6.83 4.97
C TYR A 65 29.00 7.46 5.29
N ALA A 66 29.90 6.71 5.88
CA ALA A 66 31.25 7.15 6.13
C ALA A 66 32.27 6.01 5.86
N PRO A 67 32.30 5.41 4.65
CA PRO A 67 33.28 4.40 4.30
C PRO A 67 34.68 5.03 4.46
N ASN A 68 35.58 4.29 5.14
CA ASN A 68 36.93 4.77 5.44
C ASN A 68 37.01 6.03 6.32
N GLY A 69 35.94 6.37 7.04
CA GLY A 69 35.89 7.55 7.93
C GLY A 69 35.57 8.88 7.22
N GLU A 70 35.37 8.86 5.91
CA GLU A 70 34.97 10.04 5.14
C GLU A 70 33.47 10.01 4.87
N ILE A 71 32.77 11.13 5.14
CA ILE A 71 31.34 11.24 4.93
C ILE A 71 31.05 11.27 3.43
N GLU A 72 30.25 10.34 2.94
CA GLU A 72 29.77 10.29 1.57
C GLU A 72 28.35 10.91 1.47
N PRO A 73 28.21 12.21 1.19
CA PRO A 73 26.94 12.91 1.27
C PRO A 73 26.05 12.72 0.02
N TYR A 74 26.54 12.03 -1.00
CA TYR A 74 25.92 12.07 -2.32
C TYR A 74 24.72 11.15 -2.52
N GLY A 75 24.46 10.23 -1.60
CA GLY A 75 23.29 9.34 -1.65
C GLY A 75 23.13 8.57 -2.98
N ARG A 76 24.23 8.22 -3.64
CA ARG A 76 24.23 7.58 -4.96
C ARG A 76 23.90 6.10 -4.93
N SER A 77 24.00 5.49 -3.76
CA SER A 77 23.82 4.05 -3.58
C SER A 77 22.57 3.75 -2.77
N LEU A 78 21.79 2.77 -3.20
CA LEU A 78 20.71 2.20 -2.39
C LEU A 78 21.30 1.02 -1.60
N HIS A 79 21.37 1.20 -0.28
CA HIS A 79 21.81 0.15 0.63
C HIS A 79 20.62 -0.64 1.16
N SER A 80 20.87 -1.87 1.62
CA SER A 80 19.89 -2.68 2.37
C SER A 80 18.57 -2.96 1.64
N VAL A 81 18.65 -3.36 0.37
CA VAL A 81 17.46 -3.84 -0.36
C VAL A 81 17.24 -5.32 -0.04
N THR A 82 16.08 -5.67 0.49
CA THR A 82 15.66 -7.05 0.74
C THR A 82 14.60 -7.46 -0.31
N PRO A 83 14.98 -8.17 -1.39
CA PRO A 83 14.05 -8.45 -2.50
C PRO A 83 12.80 -9.21 -2.07
N ALA A 84 12.92 -10.20 -1.19
CA ALA A 84 11.78 -10.98 -0.71
C ALA A 84 10.76 -10.11 0.02
N ARG A 85 11.21 -9.20 0.89
CA ARG A 85 10.37 -8.24 1.59
C ARG A 85 9.71 -7.24 0.62
N LEU A 86 10.47 -6.73 -0.35
CA LEU A 86 9.94 -5.84 -1.36
C LEU A 86 8.83 -6.51 -2.16
N LEU A 87 9.07 -7.73 -2.65
CA LEU A 87 8.07 -8.52 -3.37
C LEU A 87 6.83 -8.79 -2.53
N PHE A 88 6.98 -9.12 -1.26
CA PHE A 88 5.85 -9.34 -0.36
C PHE A 88 4.93 -8.10 -0.34
N PHE A 89 5.46 -6.91 -0.12
CA PHE A 89 4.65 -5.69 -0.07
C PHE A 89 4.06 -5.29 -1.43
N LEU A 90 4.79 -5.50 -2.52
CA LEU A 90 4.27 -5.25 -3.87
C LEU A 90 3.11 -6.19 -4.19
N LEU A 91 3.28 -7.47 -3.93
CA LEU A 91 2.26 -8.48 -4.22
C LEU A 91 1.05 -8.37 -3.30
N LEU A 92 1.23 -7.89 -2.06
CA LEU A 92 0.14 -7.62 -1.12
C LEU A 92 -0.87 -6.61 -1.68
N SER A 93 -0.44 -5.73 -2.57
CA SER A 93 -1.35 -4.79 -3.22
C SER A 93 -2.48 -5.48 -4.01
N LEU A 94 -2.26 -6.68 -4.54
CA LEU A 94 -3.26 -7.42 -5.31
C LEU A 94 -4.47 -7.84 -4.47
N PRO A 95 -4.33 -8.63 -3.38
CA PRO A 95 -5.48 -9.01 -2.57
C PRO A 95 -6.08 -7.82 -1.80
N VAL A 96 -5.30 -6.80 -1.46
CA VAL A 96 -5.83 -5.56 -0.89
C VAL A 96 -6.73 -4.85 -1.89
N THR A 97 -6.30 -4.69 -3.15
CA THR A 97 -7.11 -4.10 -4.21
C THR A 97 -8.37 -4.93 -4.46
N ALA A 98 -8.27 -6.27 -4.43
CA ALA A 98 -9.45 -7.13 -4.55
C ALA A 98 -10.52 -6.84 -3.50
N GLY A 99 -10.12 -6.67 -2.23
CA GLY A 99 -11.05 -6.29 -1.15
C GLY A 99 -11.74 -4.95 -1.40
N TRP A 100 -11.00 -3.96 -1.89
CA TRP A 100 -11.56 -2.66 -2.29
C TRP A 100 -12.52 -2.78 -3.47
N LEU A 101 -12.21 -3.57 -4.49
CA LEU A 101 -13.07 -3.81 -5.64
C LEU A 101 -14.38 -4.51 -5.25
N PHE A 102 -14.38 -5.42 -4.27
CA PHE A 102 -15.61 -5.98 -3.72
C PHE A 102 -16.50 -4.91 -3.08
N GLY A 103 -15.92 -3.99 -2.32
CA GLY A 103 -16.62 -2.84 -1.75
C GLY A 103 -17.18 -1.91 -2.84
N MET A 104 -16.35 -1.58 -3.84
CA MET A 104 -16.74 -0.75 -4.98
C MET A 104 -17.89 -1.37 -5.78
N ARG A 105 -17.81 -2.65 -6.09
CA ARG A 105 -18.91 -3.38 -6.74
C ARG A 105 -20.23 -3.20 -5.99
N ARG A 106 -20.18 -3.33 -4.67
CA ARG A 106 -21.38 -3.17 -3.86
C ARG A 106 -21.91 -1.74 -3.87
N TYR A 107 -21.01 -0.77 -3.79
CA TYR A 107 -21.36 0.65 -3.90
C TYR A 107 -22.09 0.93 -5.24
N LEU A 108 -21.54 0.50 -6.37
CA LEU A 108 -22.14 0.67 -7.69
C LEU A 108 -23.54 0.08 -7.76
N LEU A 109 -23.73 -1.16 -7.29
CA LEU A 109 -25.05 -1.78 -7.24
C LEU A 109 -26.04 -1.03 -6.34
N SER A 110 -25.58 -0.40 -5.26
CA SER A 110 -26.44 0.37 -4.36
C SER A 110 -26.76 1.78 -4.88
N SER A 111 -25.90 2.35 -5.71
CA SER A 111 -26.10 3.67 -6.33
C SER A 111 -26.94 3.62 -7.61
N GLY A 112 -27.43 2.44 -7.99
CA GLY A 112 -28.30 2.29 -9.16
C GLY A 112 -27.54 2.22 -10.50
N GLU A 113 -26.25 1.81 -10.47
CA GLU A 113 -25.49 1.59 -11.70
C GLU A 113 -26.21 0.57 -12.58
N THR A 114 -26.47 0.96 -13.82
CA THR A 114 -27.21 0.17 -14.80
C THR A 114 -26.31 -0.58 -15.77
N ASP A 115 -25.03 -0.24 -15.84
CA ASP A 115 -24.04 -1.00 -16.64
C ASP A 115 -23.59 -2.26 -15.89
N TYR A 116 -24.42 -3.30 -16.02
CA TYR A 116 -24.09 -4.61 -15.43
C TYR A 116 -22.82 -5.23 -16.03
N GLY A 117 -22.45 -4.89 -17.27
CA GLY A 117 -21.21 -5.35 -17.89
C GLY A 117 -19.98 -4.82 -17.14
N TYR A 118 -20.01 -3.56 -16.74
CA TYR A 118 -18.97 -2.96 -15.92
C TYR A 118 -18.88 -3.56 -14.50
N VAL A 119 -20.05 -3.79 -13.87
CA VAL A 119 -20.11 -4.42 -12.55
C VAL A 119 -19.55 -5.85 -12.57
N ASP A 120 -19.88 -6.63 -13.61
CA ASP A 120 -19.36 -7.98 -13.81
C ASP A 120 -17.85 -7.99 -14.11
N PHE A 121 -17.35 -7.01 -14.85
CA PHE A 121 -15.91 -6.82 -15.07
C PHE A 121 -15.17 -6.58 -13.76
N ILE A 122 -15.66 -5.66 -12.90
CA ILE A 122 -15.07 -5.39 -11.58
C ILE A 122 -15.07 -6.65 -10.73
N GLU A 123 -16.16 -7.40 -10.72
CA GLU A 123 -16.26 -8.66 -9.97
C GLU A 123 -15.22 -9.68 -10.47
N GLY A 124 -15.11 -9.85 -11.79
CA GLY A 124 -14.14 -10.75 -12.40
C GLY A 124 -12.70 -10.39 -12.06
N LEU A 125 -12.40 -9.09 -12.13
CA LEU A 125 -11.08 -8.54 -11.77
C LEU A 125 -10.77 -8.77 -10.28
N ALA A 126 -11.71 -8.48 -9.37
CA ALA A 126 -11.54 -8.69 -7.94
C ALA A 126 -11.27 -10.17 -7.62
N HIS A 127 -12.01 -11.11 -8.22
CA HIS A 127 -11.76 -12.54 -8.04
C HIS A 127 -10.41 -12.98 -8.58
N GLY A 128 -10.00 -12.48 -9.75
CA GLY A 128 -8.68 -12.75 -10.32
C GLY A 128 -7.55 -12.29 -9.39
N MET A 129 -7.63 -11.04 -8.94
CA MET A 129 -6.66 -10.46 -8.01
C MET A 129 -6.64 -11.17 -6.66
N ALA A 130 -7.80 -11.53 -6.10
CA ALA A 130 -7.89 -12.27 -4.86
C ALA A 130 -7.18 -13.64 -4.95
N ARG A 131 -7.45 -14.40 -6.01
CA ARG A 131 -6.90 -15.76 -6.18
C ARG A 131 -5.39 -15.73 -6.42
N VAL A 132 -4.98 -15.03 -7.48
CA VAL A 132 -3.57 -14.96 -7.87
C VAL A 132 -2.75 -14.22 -6.82
N GLY A 133 -3.25 -13.07 -6.37
CA GLY A 133 -2.58 -12.23 -5.37
C GLY A 133 -2.37 -12.96 -4.05
N SER A 134 -3.36 -13.70 -3.56
CA SER A 134 -3.23 -14.45 -2.31
C SER A 134 -2.15 -15.52 -2.37
N VAL A 135 -2.11 -16.30 -3.45
CA VAL A 135 -1.06 -17.32 -3.61
C VAL A 135 0.32 -16.67 -3.66
N LEU A 136 0.46 -15.61 -4.45
CA LEU A 136 1.73 -14.90 -4.59
C LEU A 136 2.20 -14.26 -3.27
N VAL A 137 1.28 -13.68 -2.49
CA VAL A 137 1.59 -13.10 -1.16
C VAL A 137 2.05 -14.17 -0.18
N LEU A 138 1.38 -15.34 -0.16
CA LEU A 138 1.79 -16.44 0.72
C LEU A 138 3.18 -16.94 0.36
N LEU A 139 3.47 -17.12 -0.93
CA LEU A 139 4.80 -17.53 -1.39
C LEU A 139 5.88 -16.47 -1.08
N ALA A 140 5.59 -15.21 -1.34
CA ALA A 140 6.52 -14.12 -1.05
C ALA A 140 6.71 -13.93 0.47
N GLY A 141 5.67 -14.12 1.27
CA GLY A 141 5.75 -14.11 2.74
C GLY A 141 6.62 -15.26 3.27
N ALA A 142 6.45 -16.46 2.75
CA ALA A 142 7.30 -17.60 3.11
C ALA A 142 8.77 -17.36 2.71
N ALA A 143 9.01 -16.84 1.50
CA ALA A 143 10.35 -16.49 1.05
C ALA A 143 10.99 -15.39 1.93
N TRP A 144 10.21 -14.38 2.33
CA TRP A 144 10.70 -13.35 3.23
C TRP A 144 11.04 -13.93 4.61
N MET A 145 10.17 -14.77 5.19
CA MET A 145 10.46 -15.44 6.46
C MET A 145 11.71 -16.31 6.41
N ALA A 146 11.94 -17.02 5.30
CA ALA A 146 13.13 -17.84 5.10
C ALA A 146 14.43 -17.02 4.91
N THR A 147 14.32 -15.75 4.57
CA THR A 147 15.45 -14.83 4.34
C THR A 147 15.55 -13.73 5.40
N LEU A 148 14.94 -13.92 6.58
CA LEU A 148 15.05 -12.97 7.68
C LEU A 148 16.52 -12.83 8.11
N PRO A 149 17.04 -11.60 8.22
CA PRO A 149 18.35 -11.36 8.78
C PRO A 149 18.40 -11.75 10.26
N GLU A 150 19.59 -12.06 10.77
CA GLU A 150 19.79 -12.48 12.17
C GLU A 150 19.21 -11.47 13.18
N THR A 151 19.31 -10.18 12.88
CA THR A 151 18.75 -9.09 13.69
C THR A 151 17.22 -9.14 13.81
N MET A 152 16.54 -9.90 12.95
CA MET A 152 15.09 -10.09 12.97
C MET A 152 14.69 -11.53 13.30
N SER A 153 15.63 -12.41 13.64
CA SER A 153 15.35 -13.84 13.94
C SER A 153 14.40 -14.02 15.11
N TRP A 154 14.39 -13.08 16.08
CA TRP A 154 13.46 -13.02 17.19
C TRP A 154 11.99 -13.09 16.74
N PHE A 155 11.68 -12.53 15.58
CA PHE A 155 10.29 -12.45 15.07
C PHE A 155 9.70 -13.84 14.84
N ALA A 156 10.48 -14.77 14.28
CA ALA A 156 10.02 -16.13 13.95
C ALA A 156 9.51 -16.93 15.16
N GLY A 157 10.05 -16.67 16.37
CA GLY A 157 9.62 -17.32 17.62
C GLY A 157 8.64 -16.53 18.46
N SER A 158 8.26 -15.33 18.02
CA SER A 158 7.47 -14.38 18.82
C SER A 158 5.97 -14.52 18.61
N VAL A 159 5.18 -14.00 19.55
CA VAL A 159 3.72 -13.87 19.41
C VAL A 159 3.33 -13.00 18.19
N TRP A 160 4.19 -12.08 17.79
CA TRP A 160 3.95 -11.20 16.67
C TRP A 160 3.91 -11.92 15.33
N MET A 161 4.66 -13.00 15.18
CA MET A 161 4.55 -13.89 14.02
C MET A 161 3.14 -14.48 13.92
N TRP A 162 2.59 -14.98 15.03
CA TRP A 162 1.24 -15.55 15.06
C TRP A 162 0.18 -14.50 14.71
N ILE A 163 0.32 -13.27 15.24
CA ILE A 163 -0.56 -12.16 14.86
C ILE A 163 -0.44 -11.87 13.37
N GLY A 164 0.76 -11.94 12.78
CA GLY A 164 1.00 -11.75 11.35
C GLY A 164 0.42 -12.85 10.46
N LEU A 165 0.27 -14.06 10.98
CA LEU A 165 -0.39 -15.14 10.25
C LEU A 165 -1.89 -14.90 10.05
N VAL A 166 -2.54 -14.13 10.91
CA VAL A 166 -3.99 -13.83 10.79
C VAL A 166 -4.30 -13.09 9.50
N PRO A 167 -3.65 -11.95 9.15
CA PRO A 167 -3.82 -11.32 7.85
C PRO A 167 -3.50 -12.24 6.67
N LEU A 168 -2.42 -13.01 6.77
CA LEU A 168 -2.03 -13.94 5.70
C LEU A 168 -3.09 -15.04 5.51
N ALA A 169 -3.61 -15.61 6.58
CA ALA A 169 -4.70 -16.56 6.53
C ALA A 169 -5.96 -15.97 5.91
N TYR A 170 -6.31 -14.73 6.28
CA TYR A 170 -7.42 -14.01 5.67
C TYR A 170 -7.22 -13.82 4.17
N PHE A 171 -6.08 -13.29 3.74
CA PHE A 171 -5.80 -13.11 2.31
C PHE A 171 -5.72 -14.45 1.57
N GLY A 172 -5.18 -15.50 2.21
CA GLY A 172 -5.23 -16.86 1.68
C GLY A 172 -6.66 -17.37 1.50
N ALA A 173 -7.52 -17.15 2.49
CA ALA A 173 -8.93 -17.53 2.42
C ALA A 173 -9.70 -16.81 1.31
N MET A 174 -9.33 -15.57 0.98
CA MET A 174 -9.94 -14.83 -0.14
C MET A 174 -9.79 -15.58 -1.48
N SER A 175 -8.73 -16.39 -1.65
CA SER A 175 -8.53 -17.20 -2.87
C SER A 175 -9.65 -18.22 -3.09
N PHE A 176 -10.31 -18.67 -2.02
CA PHE A 176 -11.39 -19.65 -2.05
C PHE A 176 -12.78 -19.01 -2.19
N ILE A 177 -12.89 -17.68 -2.20
CA ILE A 177 -14.18 -16.99 -2.41
C ILE A 177 -14.68 -17.29 -3.82
N GLN A 178 -15.83 -17.98 -3.88
CA GLN A 178 -16.46 -18.32 -5.15
C GLN A 178 -17.35 -17.17 -5.64
N LYS A 179 -17.34 -16.92 -6.94
CA LYS A 179 -18.13 -15.86 -7.59
C LYS A 179 -19.60 -15.84 -7.17
N LYS A 180 -20.24 -17.01 -7.08
CA LYS A 180 -21.65 -17.14 -6.69
C LYS A 180 -21.96 -16.76 -5.25
N ARG A 181 -20.99 -16.82 -4.33
CA ARG A 181 -21.18 -16.49 -2.91
C ARG A 181 -20.99 -15.00 -2.61
N VAL A 182 -20.29 -14.29 -3.46
CA VAL A 182 -20.00 -12.85 -3.27
C VAL A 182 -21.19 -11.96 -3.63
N LEU A 183 -22.25 -12.51 -4.19
CA LEU A 183 -23.52 -11.81 -4.45
C LEU A 183 -24.23 -11.33 -3.15
N CYS A 184 -23.86 -11.86 -1.99
CA CYS A 184 -24.40 -11.41 -0.71
C CYS A 184 -23.90 -9.99 -0.37
N ILE A 185 -24.84 -9.07 -0.11
CA ILE A 185 -24.58 -7.68 0.29
C ILE A 185 -23.61 -7.62 1.47
N PHE A 186 -23.91 -8.40 2.49
CA PHE A 186 -23.12 -8.47 3.73
C PHE A 186 -21.69 -8.96 3.45
N CYS A 187 -21.53 -9.98 2.58
CA CYS A 187 -20.23 -10.56 2.26
C CYS A 187 -19.27 -9.56 1.59
N ASN A 188 -19.79 -8.69 0.71
CA ASN A 188 -18.98 -7.69 0.02
C ASN A 188 -18.46 -6.61 0.97
N TYR A 189 -19.32 -6.09 1.84
CA TYR A 189 -18.91 -5.12 2.84
C TYR A 189 -17.97 -5.73 3.91
N MET A 190 -18.22 -6.98 4.29
CA MET A 190 -17.31 -7.71 5.19
C MET A 190 -15.94 -7.92 4.54
N ALA A 191 -15.87 -8.31 3.26
CA ALA A 191 -14.60 -8.45 2.54
C ALA A 191 -13.84 -7.12 2.50
N PHE A 192 -14.52 -6.01 2.22
CA PHE A 192 -13.91 -4.67 2.25
C PHE A 192 -13.43 -4.28 3.66
N GLY A 193 -14.31 -4.37 4.66
CA GLY A 193 -13.99 -3.99 6.03
C GLY A 193 -12.87 -4.85 6.64
N MET A 194 -12.91 -6.16 6.43
CA MET A 194 -11.87 -7.07 6.88
C MET A 194 -10.53 -6.81 6.17
N THR A 195 -10.55 -6.50 4.88
CA THR A 195 -9.32 -6.10 4.16
C THR A 195 -8.70 -4.86 4.78
N LEU A 196 -9.50 -3.85 5.12
CA LEU A 196 -9.02 -2.64 5.79
C LEU A 196 -8.41 -2.96 7.15
N VAL A 197 -9.10 -3.75 7.98
CA VAL A 197 -8.60 -4.18 9.31
C VAL A 197 -7.29 -4.96 9.17
N MET A 198 -7.21 -5.93 8.26
CA MET A 198 -6.00 -6.74 8.06
C MET A 198 -4.83 -5.90 7.53
N THR A 199 -5.09 -4.90 6.71
CA THR A 199 -4.06 -3.95 6.26
C THR A 199 -3.53 -3.11 7.42
N ILE A 200 -4.40 -2.65 8.31
CA ILE A 200 -4.00 -1.92 9.54
C ILE A 200 -3.16 -2.82 10.46
N VAL A 201 -3.56 -4.09 10.65
CA VAL A 201 -2.80 -5.05 11.45
C VAL A 201 -1.39 -5.25 10.87
N LEU A 202 -1.25 -5.41 9.55
CA LEU A 202 0.07 -5.53 8.90
C LEU A 202 0.90 -4.26 9.05
N ALA A 203 0.28 -3.07 8.96
CA ALA A 203 0.97 -1.81 9.19
C ALA A 203 1.48 -1.68 10.64
N ALA A 204 0.66 -2.05 11.61
CA ALA A 204 1.06 -2.09 13.03
C ALA A 204 2.20 -3.09 13.28
N LEU A 205 2.11 -4.29 12.72
CA LEU A 205 3.18 -5.29 12.82
C LEU A 205 4.49 -4.82 12.21
N ARG A 206 4.44 -4.08 11.10
CA ARG A 206 5.64 -3.47 10.51
C ARG A 206 6.31 -2.51 11.52
N GLU A 207 5.54 -1.71 12.24
CA GLU A 207 6.07 -0.79 13.25
C GLU A 207 6.61 -1.54 14.47
N VAL A 208 5.94 -2.59 14.92
CA VAL A 208 6.46 -3.46 15.99
C VAL A 208 7.78 -4.09 15.57
N LEU A 209 7.85 -4.65 14.35
CA LEU A 209 9.08 -5.24 13.81
C LEU A 209 10.22 -4.22 13.80
N ARG A 210 9.93 -2.99 13.36
CA ARG A 210 10.90 -1.90 13.37
C ARG A 210 11.38 -1.57 14.78
N PHE A 211 10.45 -1.33 15.69
CA PHE A 211 10.76 -0.93 17.07
C PHE A 211 11.58 -1.97 17.83
N VAL A 212 11.15 -3.23 17.80
CA VAL A 212 11.84 -4.32 18.52
C VAL A 212 13.21 -4.61 17.90
N THR A 213 13.34 -4.56 16.57
CA THR A 213 14.64 -4.75 15.92
C THR A 213 15.62 -3.64 16.29
N PHE A 214 15.15 -2.40 16.43
CA PHE A 214 15.98 -1.30 16.96
C PHE A 214 16.41 -1.56 18.40
N LEU A 215 15.47 -1.92 19.26
CA LEU A 215 15.75 -2.14 20.67
C LEU A 215 16.70 -3.31 20.89
N GLU A 216 16.45 -4.45 20.28
CA GLU A 216 17.26 -5.67 20.46
C GLU A 216 18.55 -5.65 19.64
N GLY A 217 18.53 -5.10 18.43
CA GLY A 217 19.68 -5.10 17.52
C GLY A 217 20.73 -4.04 17.82
N SER A 218 20.34 -2.88 18.35
CA SER A 218 21.24 -1.76 18.61
C SER A 218 21.26 -1.29 20.07
N GLY A 219 20.37 -1.82 20.91
CA GLY A 219 20.14 -1.33 22.27
C GLY A 219 19.55 0.09 22.32
N TYR A 220 19.09 0.60 21.17
CA TYR A 220 18.51 1.92 21.06
C TYR A 220 17.03 1.89 21.47
N ASP A 221 16.74 2.41 22.66
CA ASP A 221 15.36 2.58 23.12
C ASP A 221 14.84 3.97 22.73
N ALA A 222 14.03 4.01 21.66
CA ALA A 222 13.43 5.26 21.20
C ALA A 222 12.49 5.89 22.24
N LEU A 223 11.94 5.12 23.19
CA LEU A 223 11.06 5.61 24.26
C LEU A 223 11.84 6.19 25.45
N ALA A 224 13.11 5.83 25.60
CA ALA A 224 13.97 6.37 26.65
C ALA A 224 14.41 7.82 26.39
N TYR A 225 14.34 8.25 25.13
CA TYR A 225 14.70 9.61 24.77
C TYR A 225 13.59 10.60 25.13
N LYS A 226 13.96 11.65 25.86
CA LYS A 226 13.05 12.76 26.12
C LYS A 226 12.76 13.47 24.80
N ILE A 227 11.55 13.29 24.31
CA ILE A 227 11.09 13.98 23.10
C ILE A 227 10.89 15.45 23.46
N THR A 228 11.77 16.32 22.97
CA THR A 228 11.55 17.76 22.98
C THR A 228 10.76 18.11 21.72
N MET A 229 9.47 18.40 21.89
CA MET A 229 8.66 18.84 20.74
C MET A 229 9.06 20.27 20.35
N ASP A 230 9.46 20.44 19.10
CA ASP A 230 9.49 21.76 18.47
C ASP A 230 8.05 22.19 18.15
N TRP A 231 7.43 22.87 19.09
CA TRP A 231 6.04 23.30 18.97
C TRP A 231 5.75 24.15 17.74
N PRO A 232 6.59 25.14 17.35
CA PRO A 232 6.36 25.91 16.13
C PRO A 232 6.22 25.03 14.88
N SER A 233 7.20 24.15 14.63
CA SER A 233 7.18 23.25 13.47
C SER A 233 6.01 22.27 13.53
N THR A 234 5.71 21.73 14.70
CA THR A 234 4.60 20.80 14.91
C THR A 234 3.25 21.47 14.64
N VAL A 235 3.04 22.67 15.17
CA VAL A 235 1.79 23.43 14.94
C VAL A 235 1.64 23.81 13.48
N ILE A 236 2.70 24.30 12.82
CA ILE A 236 2.66 24.61 11.38
C ILE A 236 2.32 23.37 10.57
N PHE A 237 2.95 22.25 10.85
CA PHE A 237 2.69 20.98 10.15
C PHE A 237 1.22 20.55 10.30
N PHE A 238 0.72 20.45 11.54
CA PHE A 238 -0.67 20.04 11.78
C PHE A 238 -1.68 21.03 11.22
N THR A 239 -1.44 22.33 11.36
CA THR A 239 -2.34 23.34 10.81
C THR A 239 -2.39 23.25 9.30
N THR A 240 -1.25 23.15 8.65
CA THR A 240 -1.18 22.98 7.18
C THR A 240 -1.89 21.70 6.73
N PHE A 241 -1.63 20.59 7.43
CA PHE A 241 -2.27 19.32 7.12
C PHE A 241 -3.80 19.37 7.30
N LEU A 242 -4.28 19.94 8.38
CA LEU A 242 -5.72 20.05 8.65
C LEU A 242 -6.41 21.03 7.69
N VAL A 243 -5.79 22.18 7.41
CA VAL A 243 -6.37 23.19 6.50
C VAL A 243 -6.34 22.66 5.06
N VAL A 244 -5.19 22.27 4.54
CA VAL A 244 -5.09 21.79 3.16
C VAL A 244 -5.83 20.47 2.97
N GLY A 245 -5.67 19.53 3.90
CA GLY A 245 -6.38 18.25 3.88
C GLY A 245 -7.90 18.42 4.01
N GLY A 246 -8.33 19.28 4.91
CA GLY A 246 -9.74 19.61 5.12
C GLY A 246 -10.37 20.29 3.89
N LEU A 247 -9.68 21.25 3.28
CA LEU A 247 -10.14 21.89 2.04
C LEU A 247 -10.24 20.89 0.89
N ASN A 248 -9.22 20.04 0.69
CA ASN A 248 -9.25 18.99 -0.32
C ASN A 248 -10.39 18.01 -0.09
N LEU A 249 -10.58 17.55 1.14
CA LEU A 249 -11.67 16.63 1.48
C LEU A 249 -13.04 17.28 1.24
N THR A 250 -13.23 18.52 1.68
CA THR A 250 -14.46 19.27 1.45
C THR A 250 -14.75 19.45 -0.04
N TYR A 251 -13.73 19.77 -0.83
CA TYR A 251 -13.85 19.89 -2.28
C TYR A 251 -14.26 18.54 -2.91
N LEU A 252 -13.60 17.45 -2.58
CA LEU A 252 -13.93 16.12 -3.08
C LEU A 252 -15.36 15.68 -2.69
N LEU A 253 -15.75 15.92 -1.43
CA LEU A 253 -17.11 15.64 -0.97
C LEU A 253 -18.14 16.50 -1.69
N SER A 254 -17.84 17.77 -1.98
CA SER A 254 -18.73 18.66 -2.74
C SER A 254 -18.94 18.20 -4.19
N LEU A 255 -17.91 17.63 -4.81
CA LEU A 255 -18.02 17.04 -6.13
C LEU A 255 -18.86 15.74 -6.11
N ALA A 256 -18.61 14.87 -5.14
CA ALA A 256 -19.37 13.64 -4.96
C ALA A 256 -20.86 13.89 -4.61
N TRP A 257 -21.16 15.04 -3.97
CA TRP A 257 -22.56 15.40 -3.64
C TRP A 257 -23.31 15.98 -4.84
N LYS A 258 -22.61 16.52 -5.82
CA LYS A 258 -23.21 17.11 -7.03
C LYS A 258 -23.36 16.10 -8.19
N SER A 259 -22.70 14.95 -8.10
CA SER A 259 -22.82 13.82 -9.03
C SER A 259 -24.00 12.92 -8.64
#